data_d81c440d9fa105912b0d016dd4d6312b
#
_entry.id   d81c440d9fa105912b0d016dd4d6312b
#
_cell.length_a   1.000
_cell.length_b   1.000
_cell.length_c   1.000
_cell.angle_alpha   90.00
_cell.angle_beta   90.00
_cell.angle_gamma   90.00
#
_symmetry.space_group_name_H-M   'P 1'
#
loop_
_entity.id
_entity.type
_entity.pdbx_description
1 polymer ?
#
loop_
_entity_poly.entity_id
_entity_poly.type
_entity_poly.pdbx_seq_one_letter_code
_entity_poly.pdbx_strand_id
1 'polypeptide(L)'
;MRSKMIELADVEVLALRVSFTGDLGWELHCKTEDQAKLYAALLEAGKDFDAGPVGGRALMSMRVEKGYGSWSREYSPEYFPQEVGLDRLCKMEKDFLNKGAAEKVLAEAPREELVLLHIDEAAVTASNADATGGEPIFKDGIGIGRVTSGTYGYTVGMSLALGYVKNAKPGDEVEVMVLGQPHKAVILAEPPFDPKGERLRA
;
A
#
# COMPACT_ATOMS: atom_id res chain seq x y z
N MET A 1 14.00 -7.96 4.05
CA MET A 1 13.95 -8.50 2.68
C MET A 1 15.13 -9.45 2.50
N ARG A 2 14.90 -10.66 1.98
CA ARG A 2 15.94 -11.65 1.69
C ARG A 2 15.66 -12.24 0.32
N SER A 3 16.71 -12.61 -0.41
CA SER A 3 16.61 -13.25 -1.72
C SER A 3 17.53 -14.46 -1.79
N LYS A 4 17.16 -15.45 -2.57
CA LYS A 4 17.97 -16.65 -2.79
C LYS A 4 17.60 -17.27 -4.14
N MET A 5 18.63 -17.74 -4.86
CA MET A 5 18.44 -18.66 -5.97
C MET A 5 18.11 -20.05 -5.42
N ILE A 6 17.03 -20.64 -5.91
CA ILE A 6 16.57 -21.98 -5.53
C ILE A 6 16.14 -22.74 -6.77
N GLU A 7 15.98 -24.05 -6.66
CA GLU A 7 15.38 -24.89 -7.69
C GLU A 7 13.99 -25.35 -7.22
N LEU A 8 12.97 -25.12 -8.04
CA LEU A 8 11.58 -25.56 -7.81
C LEU A 8 11.08 -26.25 -9.06
N ALA A 9 10.69 -27.54 -8.93
CA ALA A 9 10.17 -28.33 -10.05
C ALA A 9 11.09 -28.29 -11.30
N ASP A 10 12.40 -28.46 -11.12
CA ASP A 10 13.47 -28.34 -12.13
C ASP A 10 13.44 -26.98 -12.86
N VAL A 11 13.12 -25.92 -12.17
CA VAL A 11 13.18 -24.54 -12.64
C VAL A 11 14.09 -23.74 -11.72
N GLU A 12 15.04 -23.02 -12.28
CA GLU A 12 15.87 -22.08 -11.54
C GLU A 12 15.05 -20.81 -11.22
N VAL A 13 14.90 -20.47 -9.94
CA VAL A 13 14.03 -19.42 -9.45
C VAL A 13 14.79 -18.49 -8.50
N LEU A 14 14.76 -17.19 -8.76
CA LEU A 14 15.11 -16.19 -7.76
C LEU A 14 13.88 -15.95 -6.86
N ALA A 15 13.93 -16.44 -5.64
CA ALA A 15 12.90 -16.24 -4.65
C ALA A 15 13.22 -15.00 -3.80
N LEU A 16 12.31 -14.03 -3.78
CA LEU A 16 12.37 -12.83 -2.95
C LEU A 16 11.34 -12.93 -1.84
N ARG A 17 11.76 -12.82 -0.57
CA ARG A 17 10.83 -12.73 0.54
C ARG A 17 10.35 -11.29 0.69
N VAL A 18 9.23 -11.00 0.07
CA VAL A 18 8.55 -9.71 0.06
C VAL A 18 7.05 -9.93 0.16
N SER A 19 6.32 -8.90 0.54
CA SER A 19 4.86 -8.93 0.58
C SER A 19 4.29 -7.60 0.12
N PHE A 20 3.25 -7.68 -0.67
CA PHE A 20 2.46 -6.53 -1.09
C PHE A 20 1.15 -6.39 -0.27
N THR A 21 0.73 -7.45 0.39
CA THR A 21 -0.52 -7.50 1.17
C THR A 21 -0.32 -7.42 2.69
N GLY A 22 0.93 -7.56 3.15
CA GLY A 22 1.26 -7.59 4.57
C GLY A 22 1.27 -8.99 5.19
N ASP A 23 0.85 -10.03 4.46
CA ASP A 23 1.04 -11.42 4.85
C ASP A 23 2.43 -11.93 4.49
N LEU A 24 2.80 -13.11 4.98
CA LEU A 24 4.02 -13.81 4.55
C LEU A 24 3.93 -14.08 3.05
N GLY A 25 4.86 -13.57 2.29
CA GLY A 25 4.83 -13.61 0.85
C GLY A 25 6.18 -13.86 0.20
N TRP A 26 6.11 -14.33 -1.04
CA TRP A 26 7.26 -14.59 -1.90
C TRP A 26 6.97 -14.11 -3.32
N GLU A 27 7.94 -13.46 -3.94
CA GLU A 27 7.97 -13.27 -5.38
C GLU A 27 8.94 -14.28 -5.98
N LEU A 28 8.50 -15.01 -7.00
CA LEU A 28 9.26 -16.04 -7.66
C LEU A 28 9.56 -15.60 -9.09
N HIS A 29 10.81 -15.29 -9.37
CA HIS A 29 11.27 -14.82 -10.68
C HIS A 29 11.97 -15.97 -11.39
N CYS A 30 11.47 -16.34 -12.58
CA CYS A 30 12.06 -17.35 -13.45
C CYS A 30 12.11 -16.83 -14.89
N LYS A 31 12.71 -17.61 -15.79
CA LYS A 31 12.66 -17.31 -17.22
C LYS A 31 11.22 -17.45 -17.72
N THR A 32 10.86 -16.65 -18.72
CA THR A 32 9.50 -16.65 -19.30
C THR A 32 9.08 -18.02 -19.81
N GLU A 33 9.99 -18.78 -20.40
CA GLU A 33 9.76 -20.14 -20.93
C GLU A 33 9.38 -21.16 -19.84
N ASP A 34 9.82 -20.93 -18.60
CA ASP A 34 9.61 -21.82 -17.46
C ASP A 34 8.37 -21.44 -16.64
N GLN A 35 7.75 -20.28 -16.89
CA GLN A 35 6.67 -19.72 -16.08
C GLN A 35 5.47 -20.68 -15.96
N ALA A 36 5.02 -21.26 -17.08
CA ALA A 36 3.87 -22.17 -17.08
C ALA A 36 4.15 -23.45 -16.27
N LYS A 37 5.38 -23.99 -16.38
CA LYS A 37 5.81 -25.17 -15.60
C LYS A 37 5.82 -24.89 -14.11
N LEU A 38 6.45 -23.77 -13.72
CA LEU A 38 6.50 -23.35 -12.30
C LEU A 38 5.10 -23.12 -11.72
N TYR A 39 4.25 -22.40 -12.47
CA TYR A 39 2.89 -22.11 -12.02
C TYR A 39 2.07 -23.39 -11.81
N ALA A 40 2.13 -24.34 -12.76
CA ALA A 40 1.43 -25.62 -12.64
C ALA A 40 1.91 -26.43 -11.42
N ALA A 41 3.23 -26.46 -11.18
CA ALA A 41 3.82 -27.15 -10.03
C ALA A 41 3.38 -26.52 -8.69
N LEU A 42 3.31 -25.19 -8.62
CA LEU A 42 2.83 -24.49 -7.42
C LEU A 42 1.35 -24.77 -7.15
N LEU A 43 0.50 -24.76 -8.16
CA LEU A 43 -0.92 -25.09 -8.01
C LEU A 43 -1.11 -26.56 -7.56
N GLU A 44 -0.33 -27.49 -8.12
CA GLU A 44 -0.39 -28.90 -7.73
C GLU A 44 0.02 -29.09 -6.26
N ALA A 45 1.16 -28.51 -5.86
CA ALA A 45 1.62 -28.58 -4.48
C ALA A 45 0.69 -27.86 -3.49
N GLY A 46 -0.06 -26.87 -3.95
CA GLY A 46 -0.99 -26.09 -3.15
C GLY A 46 -2.34 -26.73 -2.89
N LYS A 47 -2.69 -27.85 -3.55
CA LYS A 47 -4.01 -28.50 -3.42
C LYS A 47 -4.36 -28.89 -1.99
N ASP A 48 -3.41 -29.41 -1.26
CA ASP A 48 -3.60 -29.86 0.13
C ASP A 48 -3.68 -28.67 1.12
N PHE A 49 -3.43 -27.45 0.65
CA PHE A 49 -3.44 -26.22 1.43
C PHE A 49 -4.53 -25.22 1.01
N ASP A 50 -5.49 -25.67 0.20
CA ASP A 50 -6.55 -24.82 -0.37
C ASP A 50 -5.99 -23.57 -1.10
N ALA A 51 -4.82 -23.73 -1.73
CA ALA A 51 -4.17 -22.64 -2.46
C ALA A 51 -4.82 -22.42 -3.83
N GLY A 52 -5.03 -21.18 -4.19
CA GLY A 52 -5.63 -20.82 -5.46
C GLY A 52 -5.24 -19.41 -5.93
N PRO A 53 -5.60 -19.07 -7.17
CA PRO A 53 -5.35 -17.74 -7.71
C PRO A 53 -6.19 -16.68 -7.00
N VAL A 54 -5.60 -15.49 -6.80
CA VAL A 54 -6.26 -14.33 -6.19
C VAL A 54 -6.43 -13.23 -7.25
N GLY A 55 -7.63 -12.65 -7.31
CA GLY A 55 -7.93 -11.59 -8.25
C GLY A 55 -7.23 -10.27 -7.92
N GLY A 56 -6.86 -9.50 -8.95
CA GLY A 56 -6.15 -8.24 -8.78
C GLY A 56 -6.89 -7.21 -7.91
N ARG A 57 -8.22 -7.19 -7.90
CA ARG A 57 -8.98 -6.30 -7.00
C ARG A 57 -8.83 -6.70 -5.53
N ALA A 58 -8.86 -8.00 -5.22
CA ALA A 58 -8.61 -8.49 -3.86
C ALA A 58 -7.19 -8.13 -3.40
N LEU A 59 -6.18 -8.33 -4.27
CA LEU A 59 -4.80 -7.93 -4.01
C LEU A 59 -4.70 -6.43 -3.69
N MET A 60 -5.39 -5.58 -4.46
CA MET A 60 -5.38 -4.12 -4.25
C MET A 60 -6.14 -3.71 -2.97
N SER A 61 -7.17 -4.42 -2.57
CA SER A 61 -7.84 -4.21 -1.28
C SER A 61 -6.90 -4.56 -0.11
N MET A 62 -6.33 -5.74 -0.11
CA MET A 62 -5.43 -6.19 0.96
C MET A 62 -4.22 -5.26 1.18
N ARG A 63 -3.64 -4.69 0.10
CA ARG A 63 -2.50 -3.77 0.27
C ARG A 63 -2.92 -2.46 0.95
N VAL A 64 -4.15 -1.96 0.70
CA VAL A 64 -4.66 -0.75 1.36
C VAL A 64 -4.94 -1.01 2.83
N GLU A 65 -5.48 -2.17 3.20
CA GLU A 65 -5.64 -2.59 4.60
C GLU A 65 -4.31 -2.55 5.37
N LYS A 66 -3.21 -2.85 4.68
CA LYS A 66 -1.84 -2.78 5.21
C LYS A 66 -1.24 -1.37 5.15
N GLY A 67 -1.90 -0.42 4.51
CA GLY A 67 -1.38 0.93 4.28
C GLY A 67 -0.21 0.96 3.28
N TYR A 68 -0.10 -0.03 2.41
CA TYR A 68 0.97 -0.08 1.42
C TYR A 68 0.58 0.66 0.14
N GLY A 69 1.39 1.66 -0.22
CA GLY A 69 1.30 2.33 -1.49
C GLY A 69 1.72 1.43 -2.66
N SER A 70 1.25 1.75 -3.84
CA SER A 70 1.66 1.09 -5.07
C SER A 70 2.45 2.02 -5.98
N TRP A 71 3.31 1.45 -6.81
CA TRP A 71 4.05 2.18 -7.83
C TRP A 71 3.08 2.84 -8.82
N SER A 72 3.42 4.02 -9.28
CA SER A 72 2.64 4.89 -10.17
C SER A 72 1.33 5.48 -9.60
N ARG A 73 0.94 5.12 -8.39
CA ARG A 73 -0.17 5.75 -7.67
C ARG A 73 0.35 6.58 -6.50
N GLU A 74 0.73 5.92 -5.42
CA GLU A 74 1.32 6.57 -4.25
C GLU A 74 2.81 6.80 -4.44
N TYR A 75 3.52 5.81 -4.97
CA TYR A 75 4.97 5.92 -5.18
C TYR A 75 5.26 6.32 -6.62
N SER A 76 5.66 7.56 -6.82
CA SER A 76 6.04 8.10 -8.12
C SER A 76 7.25 9.04 -7.97
N PRO A 77 7.95 9.36 -9.07
CA PRO A 77 9.07 10.31 -9.04
C PRO A 77 8.68 11.75 -8.64
N GLU A 78 7.39 12.05 -8.50
CA GLU A 78 6.89 13.36 -8.07
C GLU A 78 7.06 13.60 -6.57
N TYR A 79 7.20 12.51 -5.78
CA TYR A 79 7.25 12.54 -4.34
C TYR A 79 8.63 12.21 -3.79
N PHE A 80 8.99 12.91 -2.72
CA PHE A 80 10.20 12.65 -1.97
C PHE A 80 9.96 11.57 -0.89
N PRO A 81 11.02 10.89 -0.43
CA PRO A 81 10.89 9.79 0.55
C PRO A 81 10.12 10.16 1.82
N GLN A 82 10.29 11.37 2.37
CA GLN A 82 9.59 11.83 3.57
C GLN A 82 8.09 12.05 3.33
N GLU A 83 7.69 12.36 2.10
CA GLU A 83 6.28 12.58 1.73
C GLU A 83 5.49 11.27 1.66
N VAL A 84 6.19 10.16 1.42
CA VAL A 84 5.60 8.82 1.30
C VAL A 84 5.91 7.89 2.49
N GLY A 85 6.51 8.43 3.57
CA GLY A 85 6.87 7.65 4.76
C GLY A 85 7.99 6.63 4.53
N LEU A 86 8.85 6.84 3.53
CA LEU A 86 9.98 5.97 3.19
C LEU A 86 11.36 6.58 3.51
N ASP A 87 11.40 7.74 4.18
CA ASP A 87 12.62 8.43 4.63
C ASP A 87 13.54 7.50 5.46
N ARG A 88 12.96 6.62 6.27
CA ARG A 88 13.67 5.59 7.04
C ARG A 88 14.54 4.64 6.20
N LEU A 89 14.29 4.57 4.89
CA LEU A 89 15.09 3.78 3.94
C LEU A 89 16.28 4.55 3.39
N CYS A 90 16.30 5.86 3.55
CA CYS A 90 17.41 6.73 3.16
C CYS A 90 18.53 6.64 4.19
N LYS A 91 19.47 5.70 3.98
CA LYS A 91 20.57 5.42 4.92
C LYS A 91 21.70 6.42 4.74
N MET A 92 21.61 7.58 5.41
CA MET A 92 22.56 8.70 5.29
C MET A 92 23.96 8.37 5.82
N GLU A 93 24.12 7.31 6.60
CA GLU A 93 25.42 6.79 7.03
C GLU A 93 26.23 6.15 5.90
N LYS A 94 25.61 5.82 4.77
CA LYS A 94 26.27 5.29 3.58
C LYS A 94 26.62 6.39 2.60
N ASP A 95 27.59 6.12 1.75
CA ASP A 95 27.85 6.93 0.57
C ASP A 95 27.02 6.39 -0.63
N PHE A 96 26.35 7.29 -1.37
CA PHE A 96 25.54 6.95 -2.54
C PHE A 96 25.39 8.16 -3.47
N LEU A 97 25.06 7.87 -4.72
CA LEU A 97 24.86 8.90 -5.74
C LEU A 97 23.77 9.88 -5.29
N ASN A 98 24.05 11.19 -5.41
CA ASN A 98 23.14 12.29 -5.02
C ASN A 98 22.82 12.39 -3.51
N LYS A 99 23.66 11.84 -2.63
CA LYS A 99 23.50 11.95 -1.19
C LYS A 99 23.27 13.41 -0.74
N GLY A 100 24.09 14.35 -1.23
CA GLY A 100 23.95 15.78 -0.88
C GLY A 100 22.62 16.41 -1.31
N ALA A 101 22.00 15.92 -2.38
CA ALA A 101 20.64 16.34 -2.77
C ALA A 101 19.59 15.74 -1.83
N ALA A 102 19.73 14.45 -1.47
CA ALA A 102 18.85 13.79 -0.51
C ALA A 102 18.90 14.46 0.87
N GLU A 103 20.08 14.83 1.36
CA GLU A 103 20.25 15.56 2.63
C GLU A 103 19.48 16.89 2.65
N LYS A 104 19.53 17.65 1.56
CA LYS A 104 18.79 18.92 1.43
C LYS A 104 17.28 18.69 1.48
N VAL A 105 16.78 17.76 0.67
CA VAL A 105 15.35 17.47 0.58
C VAL A 105 14.79 16.94 1.91
N LEU A 106 15.51 16.03 2.58
CA LEU A 106 15.09 15.49 3.87
C LEU A 106 15.14 16.50 5.03
N ALA A 107 15.87 17.61 4.86
CA ALA A 107 15.87 18.70 5.83
C ALA A 107 14.68 19.67 5.67
N GLU A 108 13.95 19.60 4.57
CA GLU A 108 12.77 20.41 4.30
C GLU A 108 11.50 19.72 4.83
N ALA A 109 10.50 20.52 5.22
CA ALA A 109 9.18 19.99 5.55
C ALA A 109 8.51 19.36 4.30
N PRO A 110 7.80 18.23 4.43
CA PRO A 110 7.06 17.65 3.31
C PRO A 110 6.01 18.63 2.78
N ARG A 111 5.84 18.68 1.47
CA ARG A 111 4.83 19.53 0.80
C ARG A 111 3.43 19.00 1.05
N GLU A 112 3.28 17.69 1.10
CA GLU A 112 2.10 16.90 1.46
C GLU A 112 2.57 15.52 1.93
N GLU A 113 1.77 14.82 2.71
CA GLU A 113 2.13 13.54 3.30
C GLU A 113 1.12 12.47 2.90
N LEU A 114 1.63 11.28 2.58
CA LEU A 114 0.81 10.11 2.34
C LEU A 114 0.21 9.62 3.66
N VAL A 115 -1.11 9.55 3.72
CA VAL A 115 -1.87 9.09 4.89
C VAL A 115 -2.80 7.94 4.53
N LEU A 116 -3.17 7.15 5.55
CA LEU A 116 -4.24 6.17 5.46
C LEU A 116 -5.47 6.72 6.17
N LEU A 117 -6.61 6.64 5.51
CA LEU A 117 -7.91 7.15 5.97
C LEU A 117 -8.86 5.98 6.24
N HIS A 118 -9.60 6.05 7.34
CA HIS A 118 -10.84 5.30 7.54
C HIS A 118 -12.02 6.22 7.22
N ILE A 119 -12.82 5.86 6.24
CA ILE A 119 -14.02 6.60 5.83
C ILE A 119 -15.21 6.01 6.56
N ASP A 120 -16.01 6.86 7.19
CA ASP A 120 -17.19 6.43 7.95
C ASP A 120 -18.24 5.83 7.00
N GLU A 121 -18.51 4.54 7.18
CA GLU A 121 -19.48 3.79 6.38
C GLU A 121 -20.92 4.17 6.70
N ALA A 122 -21.21 4.66 7.89
CA ALA A 122 -22.55 5.09 8.27
C ALA A 122 -23.03 6.25 7.38
N ALA A 123 -22.11 6.96 6.76
CA ALA A 123 -22.40 8.01 5.78
C ALA A 123 -22.47 7.50 4.34
N VAL A 124 -22.04 6.28 4.04
CA VAL A 124 -22.13 5.67 2.69
C VAL A 124 -23.58 5.31 2.44
N THR A 125 -24.27 6.20 1.79
CA THR A 125 -25.69 6.04 1.41
C THR A 125 -25.82 5.11 0.19
N ALA A 126 -27.02 4.94 -0.29
CA ALA A 126 -27.56 4.06 -1.33
C ALA A 126 -26.65 3.60 -2.50
N SER A 127 -25.47 4.16 -2.68
CA SER A 127 -24.54 3.77 -3.73
C SER A 127 -23.48 2.74 -3.27
N ASN A 128 -23.29 2.53 -1.96
CA ASN A 128 -22.21 1.70 -1.39
C ASN A 128 -20.86 1.86 -2.14
N ALA A 129 -20.57 3.09 -2.55
CA ALA A 129 -19.39 3.39 -3.33
C ALA A 129 -18.23 3.75 -2.39
N ASP A 130 -17.17 2.99 -2.51
CA ASP A 130 -15.89 3.35 -1.89
C ASP A 130 -15.20 4.46 -2.69
N ALA A 131 -14.34 5.21 -2.02
CA ALA A 131 -13.36 6.02 -2.72
C ALA A 131 -12.46 5.12 -3.57
N THR A 132 -12.03 5.59 -4.74
CA THR A 132 -11.22 4.79 -5.68
C THR A 132 -9.93 5.47 -6.11
N GLY A 133 -9.89 6.80 -5.98
CA GLY A 133 -8.79 7.68 -6.34
C GLY A 133 -9.26 8.93 -7.09
N GLY A 134 -8.72 10.07 -6.71
CA GLY A 134 -9.08 11.38 -7.24
C GLY A 134 -10.07 12.17 -6.38
N GLU A 135 -10.71 11.55 -5.41
CA GLU A 135 -11.65 12.21 -4.51
C GLU A 135 -10.92 13.28 -3.68
N PRO A 136 -11.43 14.53 -3.63
CA PRO A 136 -10.83 15.58 -2.84
C PRO A 136 -11.05 15.35 -1.33
N ILE A 137 -10.06 15.76 -0.55
CA ILE A 137 -10.06 15.69 0.92
C ILE A 137 -10.13 17.11 1.47
N PHE A 138 -11.04 17.32 2.41
CA PHE A 138 -11.27 18.61 3.06
C PHE A 138 -11.06 18.50 4.58
N LYS A 139 -10.61 19.60 5.17
CA LYS A 139 -10.60 19.83 6.62
C LYS A 139 -11.13 21.24 6.88
N ASP A 140 -12.14 21.36 7.73
CA ASP A 140 -12.79 22.64 8.05
C ASP A 140 -13.23 23.42 6.80
N GLY A 141 -13.73 22.70 5.77
CA GLY A 141 -14.17 23.29 4.50
C GLY A 141 -13.04 23.70 3.55
N ILE A 142 -11.79 23.47 3.91
CA ILE A 142 -10.62 23.78 3.10
C ILE A 142 -10.12 22.50 2.42
N GLY A 143 -9.92 22.52 1.11
CA GLY A 143 -9.31 21.41 0.38
C GLY A 143 -7.84 21.24 0.79
N ILE A 144 -7.50 20.10 1.37
CA ILE A 144 -6.17 19.80 1.89
C ILE A 144 -5.45 18.70 1.11
N GLY A 145 -6.14 17.98 0.24
CA GLY A 145 -5.52 16.87 -0.47
C GLY A 145 -6.46 16.09 -1.36
N ARG A 146 -6.03 14.89 -1.71
CA ARG A 146 -6.78 13.97 -2.58
C ARG A 146 -6.50 12.52 -2.22
N VAL A 147 -7.48 11.65 -2.45
CA VAL A 147 -7.34 10.19 -2.42
C VAL A 147 -6.51 9.74 -3.63
N THR A 148 -5.64 8.78 -3.42
CA THR A 148 -4.87 8.12 -4.49
C THR A 148 -5.38 6.70 -4.76
N SER A 149 -5.83 6.02 -3.72
CA SER A 149 -6.42 4.68 -3.79
C SER A 149 -7.44 4.51 -2.68
N GLY A 150 -8.54 3.85 -2.98
CA GLY A 150 -9.54 3.53 -1.96
C GLY A 150 -10.20 2.20 -2.26
N THR A 151 -10.76 1.59 -1.23
CA THR A 151 -11.43 0.29 -1.30
C THR A 151 -12.14 -0.03 0.02
N TYR A 152 -13.07 -0.98 -0.04
CA TYR A 152 -13.49 -1.68 1.16
C TYR A 152 -12.44 -2.73 1.55
N GLY A 153 -11.99 -2.69 2.79
CA GLY A 153 -11.07 -3.67 3.38
C GLY A 153 -11.86 -4.83 3.98
N TYR A 154 -12.00 -5.91 3.23
CA TYR A 154 -12.84 -7.05 3.63
C TYR A 154 -12.30 -7.80 4.86
N THR A 155 -10.99 -7.79 5.08
CA THR A 155 -10.38 -8.44 6.24
C THR A 155 -10.63 -7.67 7.53
N VAL A 156 -10.61 -6.35 7.43
CA VAL A 156 -10.76 -5.46 8.59
C VAL A 156 -12.17 -4.88 8.76
N GLY A 157 -13.04 -5.06 7.75
CA GLY A 157 -14.42 -4.58 7.76
C GLY A 157 -14.53 -3.05 7.72
N MET A 158 -13.67 -2.36 6.97
CA MET A 158 -13.58 -0.91 6.96
C MET A 158 -13.49 -0.36 5.54
N SER A 159 -14.12 0.79 5.26
CA SER A 159 -13.83 1.56 4.07
C SER A 159 -12.55 2.37 4.27
N LEU A 160 -11.55 2.14 3.42
CA LEU A 160 -10.21 2.68 3.57
C LEU A 160 -9.77 3.44 2.32
N ALA A 161 -8.96 4.48 2.51
CA ALA A 161 -8.32 5.17 1.43
C ALA A 161 -6.89 5.59 1.77
N LEU A 162 -5.99 5.52 0.79
CA LEU A 162 -4.71 6.21 0.81
C LEU A 162 -4.86 7.55 0.10
N GLY A 163 -4.21 8.57 0.59
CA GLY A 163 -4.26 9.90 -0.02
C GLY A 163 -3.14 10.80 0.46
N TYR A 164 -2.88 11.86 -0.30
CA TYR A 164 -1.95 12.90 0.09
C TYR A 164 -2.71 14.06 0.71
N VAL A 165 -2.20 14.55 1.84
CA VAL A 165 -2.79 15.68 2.57
C VAL A 165 -1.71 16.69 3.00
N LYS A 166 -2.13 17.95 3.14
CA LYS A 166 -1.33 19.05 3.70
C LYS A 166 -1.86 19.43 5.07
N ASN A 167 -0.95 19.72 6.00
CA ASN A 167 -1.29 20.27 7.32
C ASN A 167 -2.32 19.42 8.10
N ALA A 168 -2.23 18.10 7.98
CA ALA A 168 -3.06 17.15 8.71
C ALA A 168 -2.19 16.00 9.24
N LYS A 169 -2.63 15.38 10.33
CA LYS A 169 -1.87 14.35 11.06
C LYS A 169 -2.79 13.22 11.53
N PRO A 170 -2.21 12.09 11.91
CA PRO A 170 -2.97 10.99 12.50
C PRO A 170 -3.87 11.46 13.65
N GLY A 171 -5.13 11.00 13.63
CA GLY A 171 -6.19 11.37 14.55
C GLY A 171 -7.03 12.57 14.12
N ASP A 172 -6.63 13.31 13.10
CA ASP A 172 -7.45 14.39 12.57
C ASP A 172 -8.70 13.85 11.85
N GLU A 173 -9.83 14.51 12.09
CA GLU A 173 -11.06 14.31 11.31
C GLU A 173 -11.00 15.14 10.03
N VAL A 174 -11.41 14.54 8.94
CA VAL A 174 -11.45 15.14 7.61
C VAL A 174 -12.72 14.71 6.87
N GLU A 175 -12.98 15.28 5.72
CA GLU A 175 -14.08 14.87 4.84
C GLU A 175 -13.53 14.42 3.49
N VAL A 176 -13.99 13.27 2.99
CA VAL A 176 -13.69 12.76 1.64
C VAL A 176 -14.93 12.89 0.79
N MET A 177 -14.80 13.52 -0.37
CA MET A 177 -15.93 13.74 -1.27
C MET A 177 -16.12 12.54 -2.21
N VAL A 178 -16.94 11.57 -1.83
CA VAL A 178 -17.22 10.38 -2.66
C VAL A 178 -18.50 10.59 -3.45
N LEU A 179 -18.45 10.48 -4.79
CA LEU A 179 -19.57 10.72 -5.70
C LEU A 179 -20.32 12.05 -5.44
N GLY A 180 -19.57 13.10 -5.07
CA GLY A 180 -20.12 14.42 -4.80
C GLY A 180 -20.83 14.56 -3.45
N GLN A 181 -20.70 13.56 -2.56
CA GLN A 181 -21.20 13.60 -1.19
C GLN A 181 -20.04 13.61 -0.19
N PRO A 182 -20.08 14.46 0.85
CA PRO A 182 -19.07 14.47 1.88
C PRO A 182 -19.25 13.28 2.83
N HIS A 183 -18.18 12.55 3.07
CA HIS A 183 -18.10 11.46 4.04
C HIS A 183 -17.06 11.80 5.09
N LYS A 184 -17.44 11.65 6.36
CA LYS A 184 -16.46 11.78 7.45
C LYS A 184 -15.39 10.72 7.34
N ALA A 185 -14.16 11.11 7.65
CA ALA A 185 -13.04 10.21 7.68
C ALA A 185 -12.06 10.61 8.79
N VAL A 186 -11.28 9.64 9.25
CA VAL A 186 -10.22 9.85 10.24
C VAL A 186 -8.89 9.39 9.66
N ILE A 187 -7.85 10.19 9.84
CA ILE A 187 -6.48 9.80 9.48
C ILE A 187 -5.99 8.79 10.51
N LEU A 188 -5.68 7.58 10.06
CA LEU A 188 -5.20 6.49 10.92
C LEU A 188 -3.72 6.69 11.27
N ALA A 189 -3.36 6.38 12.51
CA ALA A 189 -1.97 6.38 12.98
C ALA A 189 -1.20 5.13 12.52
N GLU A 190 -1.90 4.02 12.37
CA GLU A 190 -1.35 2.73 11.99
C GLU A 190 -2.32 2.01 11.04
N PRO A 191 -1.83 1.13 10.16
CA PRO A 191 -2.70 0.32 9.32
C PRO A 191 -3.55 -0.62 10.19
N PRO A 192 -4.83 -0.84 9.87
CA PRO A 192 -5.71 -1.70 10.66
C PRO A 192 -5.35 -3.18 10.53
N PHE A 193 -4.72 -3.60 9.43
CA PHE A 193 -4.27 -4.97 9.24
C PHE A 193 -2.82 -5.13 9.70
N ASP A 194 -2.58 -6.00 10.69
CA ASP A 194 -1.25 -6.39 11.19
C ASP A 194 -0.29 -5.19 11.38
N PRO A 195 -0.63 -4.18 12.19
CA PRO A 195 0.14 -2.93 12.28
C PRO A 195 1.61 -3.16 12.62
N LYS A 196 1.90 -4.17 13.42
CA LYS A 196 3.26 -4.53 13.82
C LYS A 196 4.02 -5.40 12.77
N GLY A 197 3.35 -5.85 11.72
CA GLY A 197 3.94 -6.71 10.70
C GLY A 197 4.37 -8.09 11.24
N GLU A 198 3.62 -8.68 12.14
CA GLU A 198 3.92 -9.98 12.74
C GLU A 198 3.69 -11.11 11.73
N ARG A 199 2.58 -11.04 10.99
CA ARG A 199 2.23 -12.01 9.93
C ARG A 199 3.25 -11.99 8.78
N LEU A 200 3.71 -10.81 8.39
CA LEU A 200 4.75 -10.65 7.38
C LEU A 200 6.07 -11.32 7.79
N ARG A 201 6.34 -11.41 9.09
CA ARG A 201 7.59 -11.96 9.64
C ARG A 201 7.47 -13.37 10.18
N ALA A 202 6.28 -13.95 10.16
CA ALA A 202 6.01 -15.30 10.66
C ALA A 202 6.86 -16.40 9.98
#